data_2681a8562c040a58bdec92f69f7a78a6
#
_entry.id   2681a8562c040a58bdec92f69f7a78a6
#
_cell.length_a   1.000
_cell.length_b   1.000
_cell.length_c   1.000
_cell.angle_alpha   90.00
_cell.angle_beta   90.00
_cell.angle_gamma   90.00
#
_symmetry.space_group_name_H-M   'P 1'
#
loop_
_entity.id
_entity.type
_entity.pdbx_description
1 polymer ?
#
loop_
_entity_poly.entity_id
_entity_poly.type
_entity_poly.pdbx_seq_one_letter_code
_entity_poly.pdbx_strand_id
1 'polypeptide(L)'
;KVYMIWNEKKLTESSEQFFSGLEKLDNKDFEKSAEIFLNSSLDQKDGYRVLSIFGLAHSNFENGKISEMVSNYQTIYEDKTIGNYYQDLARILSVMKDNKSNFSELQGRLKPILNSPSKLQLLAAELQIVLFIRFNKLDKARNSIKILLARADITQEQKNRLSLIDKVYNSHAK
;
A
#
# COMPACT_ATOMS: atom_id res chain seq x y z
N LYS A 1 19.87 31.69 -12.32
CA LYS A 1 18.86 31.59 -13.40
C LYS A 1 18.95 30.26 -14.18
N VAL A 2 20.14 29.88 -14.69
CA VAL A 2 20.30 28.61 -15.47
C VAL A 2 19.88 27.38 -14.66
N TYR A 3 20.23 27.29 -13.38
CA TYR A 3 19.84 26.18 -12.49
C TYR A 3 18.32 26.09 -12.25
N MET A 4 17.64 27.22 -12.11
CA MET A 4 16.17 27.25 -11.97
C MET A 4 15.48 26.77 -13.24
N ILE A 5 15.90 27.25 -14.43
CA ILE A 5 15.33 26.84 -15.72
C ILE A 5 15.55 25.33 -15.95
N TRP A 6 16.73 24.81 -15.58
CA TRP A 6 17.03 23.39 -15.71
C TRP A 6 16.18 22.52 -14.78
N ASN A 7 15.95 22.97 -13.52
CA ASN A 7 15.08 22.28 -12.57
C ASN A 7 13.61 22.29 -13.01
N GLU A 8 13.11 23.43 -13.52
CA GLU A 8 11.74 23.53 -14.04
C GLU A 8 11.54 22.61 -15.24
N LYS A 9 12.48 22.59 -16.18
CA LYS A 9 12.42 21.69 -17.33
C LYS A 9 12.40 20.21 -16.92
N LYS A 10 13.27 19.85 -15.99
CA LYS A 10 13.34 18.48 -15.49
C LYS A 10 12.07 18.05 -14.74
N LEU A 11 11.47 18.95 -13.97
CA LEU A 11 10.20 18.69 -13.28
C LEU A 11 9.05 18.52 -14.27
N THR A 12 9.05 19.28 -15.36
CA THR A 12 8.06 19.16 -16.44
C THR A 12 8.19 17.81 -17.15
N GLU A 13 9.40 17.41 -17.54
CA GLU A 13 9.66 16.10 -18.14
C GLU A 13 9.24 14.95 -17.23
N SER A 14 9.52 15.07 -15.93
CA SER A 14 9.12 14.10 -14.90
C SER A 14 7.60 13.94 -14.80
N SER A 15 6.89 15.07 -14.80
CA SER A 15 5.43 15.06 -14.75
C SER A 15 4.82 14.47 -16.01
N GLU A 16 5.32 14.82 -17.19
CA GLU A 16 4.84 14.30 -18.48
C GLU A 16 4.98 12.77 -18.56
N GLN A 17 6.12 12.23 -18.15
CA GLN A 17 6.34 10.77 -18.10
C GLN A 17 5.38 10.11 -17.13
N PHE A 18 5.20 10.67 -15.94
CA PHE A 18 4.27 10.12 -14.95
C PHE A 18 2.84 10.10 -15.48
N PHE A 19 2.34 11.20 -16.06
CA PHE A 19 1.00 11.27 -16.64
C PHE A 19 0.83 10.36 -17.86
N SER A 20 1.87 10.19 -18.68
CA SER A 20 1.86 9.21 -19.77
C SER A 20 1.69 7.78 -19.24
N GLY A 21 2.36 7.43 -18.13
CA GLY A 21 2.18 6.15 -17.46
C GLY A 21 0.75 5.95 -16.96
N LEU A 22 0.14 6.98 -16.36
CA LEU A 22 -1.26 6.93 -15.92
C LEU A 22 -2.23 6.77 -17.10
N GLU A 23 -2.01 7.46 -18.21
CA GLU A 23 -2.84 7.31 -19.42
C GLU A 23 -2.83 5.87 -19.94
N LYS A 24 -1.66 5.23 -19.96
CA LYS A 24 -1.56 3.82 -20.35
C LYS A 24 -2.27 2.89 -19.37
N LEU A 25 -2.19 3.19 -18.07
CA LEU A 25 -2.88 2.45 -17.03
C LEU A 25 -4.42 2.52 -17.20
N ASP A 26 -4.95 3.72 -17.43
CA ASP A 26 -6.37 3.97 -17.65
C ASP A 26 -6.87 3.26 -18.92
N ASN A 27 -6.05 3.21 -19.95
CA ASN A 27 -6.30 2.48 -21.18
C ASN A 27 -6.10 0.95 -21.05
N LYS A 28 -5.79 0.45 -19.85
CA LYS A 28 -5.52 -0.97 -19.55
C LYS A 28 -4.32 -1.56 -20.31
N ASP A 29 -3.45 -0.71 -20.83
CA ASP A 29 -2.16 -1.12 -21.41
C ASP A 29 -1.12 -1.25 -20.28
N PHE A 30 -1.33 -2.26 -19.42
CA PHE A 30 -0.58 -2.43 -18.17
C PHE A 30 0.91 -2.69 -18.39
N GLU A 31 1.25 -3.34 -19.48
CA GLU A 31 2.63 -3.65 -19.82
C GLU A 31 3.41 -2.37 -20.17
N LYS A 32 2.82 -1.55 -21.03
CA LYS A 32 3.39 -0.26 -21.44
C LYS A 32 3.41 0.77 -20.31
N SER A 33 2.35 0.76 -19.48
CA SER A 33 2.29 1.56 -18.26
C SER A 33 3.43 1.19 -17.30
N ALA A 34 3.67 -0.10 -17.07
CA ALA A 34 4.76 -0.57 -16.22
C ALA A 34 6.13 -0.16 -16.77
N GLU A 35 6.36 -0.25 -18.08
CA GLU A 35 7.61 0.19 -18.72
C GLU A 35 7.86 1.69 -18.52
N ILE A 36 6.84 2.52 -18.75
CA ILE A 36 6.95 3.99 -18.57
C ILE A 36 7.25 4.32 -17.10
N PHE A 37 6.52 3.74 -16.15
CA PHE A 37 6.75 3.98 -14.74
C PHE A 37 8.11 3.46 -14.26
N LEU A 38 8.59 2.33 -14.79
CA LEU A 38 9.92 1.83 -14.49
C LEU A 38 10.99 2.85 -14.92
N ASN A 39 10.95 3.31 -16.15
CA ASN A 39 11.90 4.30 -16.68
C ASN A 39 11.84 5.59 -15.87
N SER A 40 10.63 6.11 -15.62
CA SER A 40 10.42 7.29 -14.79
C SER A 40 11.00 7.14 -13.37
N SER A 41 10.89 5.95 -12.76
CA SER A 41 11.40 5.69 -11.41
C SER A 41 12.94 5.66 -11.33
N LEU A 42 13.62 5.36 -12.43
CA LEU A 42 15.09 5.31 -12.50
C LEU A 42 15.70 6.71 -12.73
N ASP A 43 15.07 7.51 -13.55
CA ASP A 43 15.62 8.79 -14.01
C ASP A 43 15.37 9.96 -13.05
N GLN A 44 14.47 9.78 -12.07
CA GLN A 44 14.02 10.85 -11.20
C GLN A 44 14.50 10.70 -9.77
N LYS A 45 14.86 11.84 -9.17
CA LYS A 45 15.24 11.95 -7.74
C LYS A 45 14.24 12.77 -6.92
N ASP A 46 13.12 13.13 -7.51
CA ASP A 46 12.07 13.97 -6.92
C ASP A 46 10.86 13.14 -6.45
N GLY A 47 9.77 13.83 -6.09
CA GLY A 47 8.53 13.20 -5.65
C GLY A 47 7.90 12.27 -6.70
N TYR A 48 8.12 12.51 -7.99
CA TYR A 48 7.61 11.67 -9.06
C TYR A 48 8.27 10.29 -9.09
N ARG A 49 9.52 10.14 -8.61
CA ARG A 49 10.14 8.82 -8.44
C ARG A 49 9.28 7.89 -7.58
N VAL A 50 8.86 8.35 -6.42
CA VAL A 50 8.05 7.56 -5.49
C VAL A 50 6.69 7.24 -6.10
N LEU A 51 6.03 8.23 -6.72
CA LEU A 51 4.75 8.04 -7.39
C LEU A 51 4.86 7.06 -8.56
N SER A 52 5.95 7.11 -9.33
CA SER A 52 6.21 6.18 -10.42
C SER A 52 6.41 4.74 -9.92
N ILE A 53 7.08 4.54 -8.77
CA ILE A 53 7.18 3.19 -8.18
C ILE A 53 5.80 2.68 -7.73
N PHE A 54 4.93 3.54 -7.17
CA PHE A 54 3.54 3.17 -6.88
C PHE A 54 2.77 2.81 -8.15
N GLY A 55 2.91 3.61 -9.23
CA GLY A 55 2.32 3.34 -10.54
C GLY A 55 2.79 2.02 -11.13
N LEU A 56 4.11 1.75 -11.08
CA LEU A 56 4.71 0.49 -11.52
C LEU A 56 4.15 -0.71 -10.74
N ALA A 57 4.06 -0.60 -9.42
CA ALA A 57 3.48 -1.65 -8.58
C ALA A 57 2.02 -1.91 -8.94
N HIS A 58 1.24 -0.85 -9.20
CA HIS A 58 -0.16 -1.00 -9.60
C HIS A 58 -0.30 -1.63 -10.99
N SER A 59 0.49 -1.19 -11.97
CA SER A 59 0.51 -1.78 -13.32
C SER A 59 0.86 -3.27 -13.28
N ASN A 60 1.86 -3.65 -12.46
CA ASN A 60 2.22 -5.05 -12.28
C ASN A 60 1.12 -5.86 -11.60
N PHE A 61 0.38 -5.27 -10.64
CA PHE A 61 -0.77 -5.91 -10.02
C PHE A 61 -1.88 -6.19 -11.04
N GLU A 62 -2.27 -5.19 -11.83
CA GLU A 62 -3.31 -5.31 -12.86
C GLU A 62 -2.91 -6.30 -13.97
N ASN A 63 -1.61 -6.44 -14.22
CA ASN A 63 -1.04 -7.43 -15.16
C ASN A 63 -0.84 -8.83 -14.53
N GLY A 64 -1.30 -9.05 -13.30
CA GLY A 64 -1.18 -10.34 -12.58
C GLY A 64 0.23 -10.68 -12.09
N LYS A 65 1.20 -9.77 -12.20
CA LYS A 65 2.59 -9.93 -11.77
C LYS A 65 2.73 -9.59 -10.26
N ILE A 66 2.16 -10.46 -9.41
CA ILE A 66 2.06 -10.20 -7.95
C ILE A 66 3.43 -10.10 -7.28
N SER A 67 4.39 -10.94 -7.67
CA SER A 67 5.73 -10.92 -7.09
C SER A 67 6.47 -9.62 -7.38
N GLU A 68 6.36 -9.12 -8.60
CA GLU A 68 6.93 -7.84 -9.04
C GLU A 68 6.25 -6.67 -8.34
N MET A 69 4.92 -6.69 -8.19
CA MET A 69 4.18 -5.70 -7.40
C MET A 69 4.70 -5.62 -5.96
N VAL A 70 4.87 -6.76 -5.30
CA VAL A 70 5.42 -6.83 -3.92
C VAL A 70 6.83 -6.26 -3.88
N SER A 71 7.70 -6.64 -4.82
CA SER A 71 9.07 -6.12 -4.91
C SER A 71 9.11 -4.60 -5.11
N ASN A 72 8.24 -4.05 -5.95
CA ASN A 72 8.17 -2.60 -6.15
C ASN A 72 7.75 -1.85 -4.86
N TYR A 73 6.74 -2.34 -4.13
CA TYR A 73 6.40 -1.76 -2.83
C TYR A 73 7.54 -1.91 -1.82
N GLN A 74 8.28 -3.02 -1.86
CA GLN A 74 9.46 -3.24 -1.01
C GLN A 74 10.53 -2.18 -1.23
N THR A 75 10.80 -1.82 -2.48
CA THR A 75 11.73 -0.73 -2.82
C THR A 75 11.35 0.58 -2.11
N ILE A 76 10.06 0.90 -1.98
CA ILE A 76 9.61 2.12 -1.27
C ILE A 76 9.84 1.99 0.23
N TYR A 77 9.43 0.90 0.85
CA TYR A 77 9.45 0.82 2.31
C TYR A 77 10.82 0.44 2.91
N GLU A 78 11.79 0.07 2.10
CA GLU A 78 13.19 -0.14 2.50
C GLU A 78 14.08 1.09 2.25
N ASP A 79 13.65 2.01 1.39
CA ASP A 79 14.39 3.24 1.10
C ASP A 79 14.21 4.27 2.23
N LYS A 80 15.26 4.45 3.05
CA LYS A 80 15.25 5.37 4.18
C LYS A 80 15.17 6.86 3.80
N THR A 81 15.33 7.18 2.52
CA THR A 81 15.19 8.57 2.02
C THR A 81 13.72 8.92 1.76
N ILE A 82 12.84 7.93 1.67
CA ILE A 82 11.41 8.11 1.48
C ILE A 82 10.75 8.34 2.85
N GLY A 83 9.86 9.33 2.93
CA GLY A 83 9.15 9.65 4.18
C GLY A 83 8.30 8.49 4.69
N ASN A 84 8.26 8.31 6.02
CA ASN A 84 7.61 7.19 6.72
C ASN A 84 6.16 6.95 6.26
N TYR A 85 5.42 8.01 5.94
CA TYR A 85 4.05 7.88 5.47
C TYR A 85 3.94 7.05 4.18
N TYR A 86 4.82 7.29 3.20
CA TYR A 86 4.84 6.54 1.95
C TYR A 86 5.37 5.12 2.15
N GLN A 87 6.33 4.92 3.05
CA GLN A 87 6.81 3.60 3.41
C GLN A 87 5.68 2.75 4.02
N ASP A 88 4.94 3.31 4.97
CA ASP A 88 3.81 2.64 5.61
C ASP A 88 2.67 2.36 4.62
N LEU A 89 2.36 3.32 3.73
CA LEU A 89 1.37 3.14 2.68
C LEU A 89 1.77 2.00 1.73
N ALA A 90 3.03 1.94 1.31
CA ALA A 90 3.53 0.86 0.46
C ALA A 90 3.42 -0.51 1.15
N ARG A 91 3.73 -0.61 2.46
CA ARG A 91 3.53 -1.84 3.24
C ARG A 91 2.07 -2.27 3.24
N ILE A 92 1.15 -1.36 3.53
CA ILE A 92 -0.30 -1.63 3.54
C ILE A 92 -0.76 -2.12 2.18
N LEU A 93 -0.44 -1.41 1.10
CA LEU A 93 -0.85 -1.77 -0.26
C LEU A 93 -0.25 -3.13 -0.69
N SER A 94 1.01 -3.41 -0.31
CA SER A 94 1.62 -4.71 -0.59
C SER A 94 0.88 -5.86 0.10
N VAL A 95 0.38 -5.65 1.32
CA VAL A 95 -0.39 -6.67 2.05
C VAL A 95 -1.81 -6.83 1.51
N MET A 96 -2.47 -5.72 1.16
CA MET A 96 -3.84 -5.74 0.64
C MET A 96 -3.95 -6.50 -0.69
N LYS A 97 -2.96 -6.35 -1.55
CA LYS A 97 -2.98 -6.87 -2.92
C LYS A 97 -2.27 -8.23 -3.07
N ASP A 98 -1.48 -8.63 -2.08
CA ASP A 98 -0.74 -9.90 -2.10
C ASP A 98 -1.63 -11.07 -1.68
N ASN A 99 -1.95 -11.92 -2.65
CA ASN A 99 -2.72 -13.15 -2.44
C ASN A 99 -1.85 -14.41 -2.47
N LYS A 100 -0.52 -14.29 -2.63
CA LYS A 100 0.41 -15.41 -2.74
C LYS A 100 1.21 -15.67 -1.47
N SER A 101 1.55 -14.63 -0.71
CA SER A 101 2.35 -14.75 0.51
C SER A 101 1.59 -15.42 1.66
N ASN A 102 2.35 -16.09 2.54
CA ASN A 102 1.81 -16.70 3.75
C ASN A 102 1.51 -15.65 4.84
N PHE A 103 0.83 -16.12 5.90
CA PHE A 103 0.43 -15.26 7.03
C PHE A 103 1.63 -14.55 7.69
N SER A 104 2.75 -15.25 7.90
CA SER A 104 3.92 -14.70 8.61
C SER A 104 4.55 -13.55 7.82
N GLU A 105 4.65 -13.69 6.51
CA GLU A 105 5.18 -12.65 5.61
C GLU A 105 4.29 -11.42 5.60
N LEU A 106 2.97 -11.59 5.42
CA LEU A 106 2.01 -10.48 5.41
C LEU A 106 1.98 -9.76 6.77
N GLN A 107 1.96 -10.51 7.87
CA GLN A 107 2.01 -9.93 9.21
C GLN A 107 3.33 -9.21 9.47
N GLY A 108 4.45 -9.75 8.98
CA GLY A 108 5.77 -9.14 9.08
C GLY A 108 5.83 -7.75 8.44
N ARG A 109 5.14 -7.56 7.31
CA ARG A 109 5.06 -6.23 6.65
C ARG A 109 4.23 -5.21 7.44
N LEU A 110 3.19 -5.64 8.18
CA LEU A 110 2.37 -4.74 9.02
C LEU A 110 3.02 -4.40 10.36
N LYS A 111 3.86 -5.27 10.89
CA LYS A 111 4.44 -5.13 12.23
C LYS A 111 5.13 -3.78 12.49
N PRO A 112 5.93 -3.19 11.57
CA PRO A 112 6.53 -1.88 11.78
C PRO A 112 5.48 -0.78 12.00
N ILE A 113 4.37 -0.81 11.27
CA ILE A 113 3.30 0.20 11.36
C ILE A 113 2.53 0.03 12.67
N LEU A 114 2.22 -1.20 13.06
CA LEU A 114 1.48 -1.52 14.28
C LEU A 114 2.23 -1.11 15.55
N ASN A 115 3.57 -1.14 15.51
CA ASN A 115 4.45 -0.85 16.64
C ASN A 115 5.00 0.58 16.66
N SER A 116 4.50 1.47 15.80
CA SER A 116 4.95 2.85 15.70
C SER A 116 3.78 3.85 15.80
N PRO A 117 4.04 5.13 16.12
CA PRO A 117 3.01 6.16 16.10
C PRO A 117 2.66 6.60 14.68
N SER A 118 2.41 5.64 13.77
CA SER A 118 2.04 5.92 12.39
C SER A 118 0.62 6.45 12.27
N LYS A 119 0.42 7.42 11.38
CA LYS A 119 -0.94 7.88 10.98
C LYS A 119 -1.78 6.76 10.35
N LEU A 120 -1.14 5.72 9.85
CA LEU A 120 -1.78 4.55 9.24
C LEU A 120 -1.90 3.35 10.20
N GLN A 121 -1.55 3.51 11.48
CA GLN A 121 -1.56 2.43 12.47
C GLN A 121 -2.94 1.77 12.60
N LEU A 122 -3.99 2.57 12.62
CA LEU A 122 -5.35 2.04 12.76
C LEU A 122 -5.78 1.26 11.51
N LEU A 123 -5.43 1.75 10.32
CA LEU A 123 -5.67 1.04 9.06
C LEU A 123 -4.90 -0.29 9.01
N ALA A 124 -3.65 -0.30 9.47
CA ALA A 124 -2.85 -1.52 9.57
C ALA A 124 -3.46 -2.53 10.57
N ALA A 125 -4.04 -2.05 11.66
CA ALA A 125 -4.72 -2.90 12.66
C ALA A 125 -6.02 -3.50 12.08
N GLU A 126 -6.82 -2.72 11.35
CA GLU A 126 -7.99 -3.24 10.62
C GLU A 126 -7.56 -4.30 9.59
N LEU A 127 -6.50 -4.05 8.83
CA LEU A 127 -5.97 -5.00 7.85
C LEU A 127 -5.44 -6.28 8.52
N GLN A 128 -4.81 -6.17 9.70
CA GLN A 128 -4.39 -7.34 10.48
C GLN A 128 -5.58 -8.22 10.88
N ILE A 129 -6.74 -7.63 11.23
CA ILE A 129 -7.96 -8.40 11.51
C ILE A 129 -8.39 -9.16 10.26
N VAL A 130 -8.39 -8.51 9.09
CA VAL A 130 -8.70 -9.17 7.81
C VAL A 130 -7.76 -10.34 7.54
N LEU A 131 -6.45 -10.19 7.83
CA LEU A 131 -5.50 -11.29 7.70
C LEU A 131 -5.80 -12.44 8.69
N PHE A 132 -6.14 -12.16 9.95
CA PHE A 132 -6.53 -13.20 10.89
C PHE A 132 -7.72 -14.00 10.38
N ILE A 133 -8.70 -13.34 9.80
CA ILE A 133 -9.88 -13.97 9.22
C ILE A 133 -9.49 -14.81 8.00
N ARG A 134 -8.77 -14.24 7.05
CA ARG A 134 -8.30 -14.89 5.81
C ARG A 134 -7.54 -16.19 6.10
N PHE A 135 -6.79 -16.23 7.19
CA PHE A 135 -5.98 -17.37 7.59
C PHE A 135 -6.62 -18.21 8.72
N ASN A 136 -7.94 -18.09 8.91
CA ASN A 136 -8.75 -18.85 9.88
C ASN A 136 -8.27 -18.74 11.35
N LYS A 137 -7.72 -17.57 11.73
CA LYS A 137 -7.27 -17.27 13.11
C LYS A 137 -8.36 -16.46 13.84
N LEU A 138 -9.57 -17.02 13.90
CA LEU A 138 -10.79 -16.31 14.30
C LEU A 138 -10.74 -15.74 15.72
N ASP A 139 -10.12 -16.45 16.68
CA ASP A 139 -9.99 -15.96 18.07
C ASP A 139 -9.09 -14.72 18.14
N LYS A 140 -8.02 -14.68 17.32
CA LYS A 140 -7.16 -13.48 17.22
C LYS A 140 -7.92 -12.32 16.59
N ALA A 141 -8.72 -12.57 15.56
CA ALA A 141 -9.56 -11.55 14.93
C ALA A 141 -10.54 -10.95 15.94
N ARG A 142 -11.31 -11.78 16.68
CA ARG A 142 -12.28 -11.35 17.71
C ARG A 142 -11.61 -10.51 18.80
N ASN A 143 -10.47 -10.99 19.32
CA ASN A 143 -9.73 -10.25 20.35
C ASN A 143 -9.26 -8.88 19.82
N SER A 144 -8.72 -8.83 18.61
CA SER A 144 -8.28 -7.58 17.98
C SER A 144 -9.44 -6.61 17.73
N ILE A 145 -10.60 -7.08 17.29
CA ILE A 145 -11.81 -6.27 17.15
C ILE A 145 -12.22 -5.66 18.49
N LYS A 146 -12.27 -6.46 19.58
CA LYS A 146 -12.62 -5.96 20.92
C LYS A 146 -11.65 -4.86 21.37
N ILE A 147 -10.34 -5.08 21.17
CA ILE A 147 -9.31 -4.10 21.52
C ILE A 147 -9.52 -2.80 20.73
N LEU A 148 -9.76 -2.86 19.41
CA LEU A 148 -9.96 -1.66 18.60
C LEU A 148 -11.26 -0.94 18.97
N LEU A 149 -12.37 -1.65 19.21
CA LEU A 149 -13.64 -1.04 19.61
C LEU A 149 -13.57 -0.32 20.97
N ALA A 150 -12.66 -0.73 21.85
CA ALA A 150 -12.42 -0.08 23.15
C ALA A 150 -11.57 1.19 23.05
N ARG A 151 -10.95 1.50 21.90
CA ARG A 151 -10.12 2.70 21.71
C ARG A 151 -11.00 3.95 21.66
N ALA A 152 -10.50 5.03 22.26
CA ALA A 152 -11.18 6.34 22.27
C ALA A 152 -11.00 7.12 20.95
N ASP A 153 -9.95 6.80 20.17
CA ASP A 153 -9.54 7.53 18.97
C ASP A 153 -10.12 6.99 17.66
N ILE A 154 -11.00 5.97 17.71
CA ILE A 154 -11.68 5.46 16.50
C ILE A 154 -12.99 6.20 16.23
N THR A 155 -13.25 6.45 14.94
CA THR A 155 -14.48 7.10 14.49
C THR A 155 -15.69 6.17 14.58
N GLN A 156 -16.90 6.74 14.57
CA GLN A 156 -18.14 5.96 14.52
C GLN A 156 -18.22 5.06 13.28
N GLU A 157 -17.72 5.54 12.15
CA GLU A 157 -17.67 4.78 10.90
C GLU A 157 -16.76 3.53 11.03
N GLN A 158 -15.59 3.68 11.65
CA GLN A 158 -14.70 2.58 11.96
C GLN A 158 -15.34 1.57 12.91
N LYS A 159 -16.02 2.04 13.95
CA LYS A 159 -16.80 1.16 14.85
C LYS A 159 -17.86 0.36 14.10
N ASN A 160 -18.59 1.01 13.19
CA ASN A 160 -19.60 0.35 12.37
C ASN A 160 -19.00 -0.75 11.49
N ARG A 161 -17.86 -0.47 10.83
CA ARG A 161 -17.14 -1.49 10.01
C ARG A 161 -16.67 -2.68 10.85
N LEU A 162 -16.02 -2.42 11.99
CA LEU A 162 -15.54 -3.46 12.88
C LEU A 162 -16.70 -4.33 13.42
N SER A 163 -17.82 -3.68 13.80
CA SER A 163 -19.02 -4.39 14.27
C SER A 163 -19.66 -5.24 13.17
N LEU A 164 -19.62 -4.79 11.92
CA LEU A 164 -20.10 -5.57 10.78
C LEU A 164 -19.23 -6.80 10.55
N ILE A 165 -17.91 -6.63 10.59
CA ILE A 165 -16.95 -7.74 10.49
C ILE A 165 -17.21 -8.77 11.59
N ASP A 166 -17.38 -8.33 12.83
CA ASP A 166 -17.65 -9.22 13.98
C ASP A 166 -18.95 -10.01 13.80
N LYS A 167 -20.03 -9.35 13.34
CA LYS A 167 -21.33 -10.01 13.08
C LYS A 167 -21.23 -11.07 11.99
N VAL A 168 -20.59 -10.74 10.86
CA VAL A 168 -20.45 -11.67 9.73
C VAL A 168 -19.72 -12.93 10.16
N TYR A 169 -18.63 -12.82 10.93
CA TYR A 169 -17.84 -13.98 11.33
C TYR A 169 -18.40 -14.74 12.55
N ASN A 170 -19.19 -14.09 13.40
CA ASN A 170 -19.90 -14.79 14.48
C ASN A 170 -21.12 -15.56 13.97
N SER A 171 -21.70 -15.18 12.83
CA SER A 171 -22.82 -15.91 12.22
C SER A 171 -22.37 -17.22 11.54
N HIS A 172 -21.10 -17.34 11.15
CA HIS A 172 -20.53 -18.54 10.52
C HIS A 172 -19.88 -19.50 11.53
N ALA A 173 -19.90 -19.19 12.83
CA ALA A 173 -19.29 -19.99 13.89
C ALA A 173 -20.31 -20.85 14.65
N LYS A 174 -21.54 -21.00 14.13
CA LYS A 174 -22.58 -21.93 14.61
C LYS A 174 -22.71 -23.10 13.58
#